data_bf32145fd814818ef1904546dbec1013
#
_entry.id   bf32145fd814818ef1904546dbec1013
#
_cell.length_a   1.000
_cell.length_b   1.000
_cell.length_c   1.000
_cell.angle_alpha   90.00
_cell.angle_beta   90.00
_cell.angle_gamma   90.00
#
_symmetry.space_group_name_H-M   'P 1'
#
loop_
_entity.id
_entity.type
_entity.pdbx_description
1 polymer ?
#
loop_
_entity_poly.entity_id
_entity_poly.type
_entity_poly.pdbx_seq_one_letter_code
_entity_poly.pdbx_strand_id
1 'polypeptide(L)'
;MIDTYHYPNRMGRIILLSMEEVMGRNGVNAVLNLSSHKALIENYPADDTKLNFPFSTVSALGGTLEQVYGPHGGRGLATRIGRACFNYGVRQYSAQMGLTEMAFRLLPLPAKLNAGARAFAELFNKFTDQRVRIEEDGKTLLWRIERCPLCWGRQSHEPVCHLAVGLLQEALYWLSGGKIFNVEETLCIARGDPAC
;
A
#
# COMPACT_ATOMS: atom_id res chain seq x y z
N MET A 1 -15.69 0.92 17.07
CA MET A 1 -15.46 -0.38 16.38
C MET A 1 -14.14 -0.91 16.89
N ILE A 2 -14.08 -2.13 17.41
CA ILE A 2 -12.80 -2.75 17.83
C ILE A 2 -12.07 -3.06 16.52
N ASP A 3 -10.83 -2.54 16.36
CA ASP A 3 -9.99 -2.86 15.23
C ASP A 3 -9.63 -4.35 15.25
N THR A 4 -10.14 -5.07 14.25
CA THR A 4 -10.00 -6.53 14.19
C THR A 4 -8.77 -6.94 13.37
N TYR A 5 -8.24 -6.05 12.52
CA TYR A 5 -7.17 -6.35 11.57
C TYR A 5 -6.06 -5.30 11.61
N HIS A 6 -4.83 -5.78 11.48
CA HIS A 6 -3.64 -4.97 11.68
C HIS A 6 -2.58 -5.21 10.60
N TYR A 7 -1.80 -4.19 10.37
CA TYR A 7 -0.46 -4.28 9.80
C TYR A 7 0.59 -4.43 10.91
N PRO A 8 1.77 -4.98 10.61
CA PRO A 8 2.93 -4.86 11.48
C PRO A 8 3.26 -3.39 11.75
N ASN A 9 3.78 -3.11 12.94
CA ASN A 9 4.27 -1.78 13.30
C ASN A 9 5.23 -1.22 12.25
N ARG A 10 6.15 -2.05 11.73
CA ARG A 10 7.08 -1.68 10.65
C ARG A 10 6.37 -1.16 9.40
N MET A 11 5.27 -1.78 8.97
CA MET A 11 4.50 -1.28 7.81
C MET A 11 3.84 0.05 8.10
N GLY A 12 3.27 0.24 9.30
CA GLY A 12 2.75 1.53 9.74
C GLY A 12 3.83 2.61 9.75
N ARG A 13 5.02 2.27 10.25
CA ARG A 13 6.19 3.16 10.22
C ARG A 13 6.60 3.52 8.79
N ILE A 14 6.64 2.55 7.88
CA ILE A 14 6.94 2.79 6.46
C ILE A 14 5.94 3.77 5.85
N ILE A 15 4.64 3.60 6.10
CA ILE A 15 3.61 4.53 5.61
C ILE A 15 3.88 5.95 6.10
N LEU A 16 4.14 6.15 7.39
CA LEU A 16 4.36 7.48 7.95
C LEU A 16 5.67 8.13 7.45
N LEU A 17 6.75 7.36 7.32
CA LEU A 17 8.01 7.84 6.73
C LEU A 17 7.82 8.21 5.24
N SER A 18 7.04 7.43 4.50
CA SER A 18 6.72 7.74 3.10
C SER A 18 5.85 8.99 2.96
N MET A 19 4.93 9.21 3.90
CA MET A 19 4.18 10.45 3.98
C MET A 19 5.11 11.64 4.27
N GLU A 20 6.06 11.47 5.20
CA GLU A 20 7.04 12.52 5.53
C GLU A 20 7.93 12.86 4.34
N GLU A 21 8.37 11.88 3.55
CA GLU A 21 9.14 12.10 2.32
C GLU A 21 8.36 12.91 1.28
N VAL A 22 7.05 12.64 1.14
CA VAL A 22 6.22 13.25 0.08
C VAL A 22 5.69 14.61 0.46
N MET A 23 5.34 14.84 1.72
CA MET A 23 4.64 16.06 2.15
C MET A 23 5.30 16.81 3.32
N GLY A 24 6.45 16.33 3.76
CA GLY A 24 7.21 16.90 4.88
C GLY A 24 6.57 16.60 6.24
N ARG A 25 7.37 16.73 7.30
CA ARG A 25 6.95 16.44 8.68
C ARG A 25 5.70 17.24 9.11
N ASN A 26 5.66 18.53 8.78
CA ASN A 26 4.52 19.37 9.15
C ASN A 26 3.22 18.91 8.47
N GLY A 27 3.32 18.46 7.21
CA GLY A 27 2.18 17.88 6.48
C GLY A 27 1.66 16.62 7.14
N VAL A 28 2.57 15.70 7.52
CA VAL A 28 2.19 14.46 8.23
C VAL A 28 1.56 14.79 9.58
N ASN A 29 2.14 15.70 10.36
CA ASN A 29 1.60 16.09 11.66
C ASN A 29 0.19 16.70 11.54
N ALA A 30 -0.06 17.48 10.49
CA ALA A 30 -1.41 18.00 10.21
C ALA A 30 -2.40 16.87 9.91
N VAL A 31 -2.03 15.90 9.06
CA VAL A 31 -2.87 14.73 8.76
C VAL A 31 -3.12 13.90 10.01
N LEU A 32 -2.10 13.61 10.81
CA LEU A 32 -2.23 12.85 12.06
C LEU A 32 -3.15 13.55 13.07
N ASN A 33 -3.05 14.88 13.17
CA ASN A 33 -3.91 15.66 14.03
C ASN A 33 -5.37 15.60 13.59
N LEU A 34 -5.63 15.79 12.30
CA LEU A 34 -6.99 15.81 11.73
C LEU A 34 -7.63 14.41 11.68
N SER A 35 -6.85 13.36 11.49
CA SER A 35 -7.31 11.97 11.54
C SER A 35 -7.49 11.41 12.95
N SER A 36 -7.33 12.22 14.00
CA SER A 36 -7.41 11.84 15.42
C SER A 36 -6.30 10.87 15.87
N HIS A 37 -5.14 10.85 15.18
CA HIS A 37 -3.99 10.01 15.52
C HIS A 37 -2.81 10.82 16.08
N LYS A 38 -3.10 11.82 16.92
CA LYS A 38 -2.10 12.72 17.54
C LYS A 38 -0.98 11.98 18.29
N ALA A 39 -1.30 10.80 18.84
CA ALA A 39 -0.31 9.99 19.57
C ALA A 39 0.84 9.49 18.68
N LEU A 40 0.69 9.52 17.36
CA LEU A 40 1.74 9.16 16.40
C LEU A 40 2.64 10.35 16.02
N ILE A 41 2.31 11.58 16.40
CA ILE A 41 3.15 12.76 16.15
C ILE A 41 4.45 12.59 16.93
N GLU A 42 5.58 12.63 16.22
CA GLU A 42 6.93 12.38 16.76
C GLU A 42 7.13 11.03 17.46
N ASN A 43 6.14 10.14 17.35
CA ASN A 43 6.13 8.83 17.96
C ASN A 43 5.63 7.76 16.97
N TYR A 44 6.36 7.59 15.87
CA TYR A 44 6.02 6.59 14.85
C TYR A 44 6.12 5.16 15.42
N PRO A 45 5.34 4.22 14.89
CA PRO A 45 5.37 2.83 15.32
C PRO A 45 6.80 2.27 15.37
N ALA A 46 7.05 1.34 16.28
CA ALA A 46 8.34 0.66 16.41
C ALA A 46 8.70 -0.08 15.10
N ASP A 47 10.00 -0.25 14.84
CA ASP A 47 10.46 -1.03 13.69
C ASP A 47 10.48 -2.53 14.03
N ASP A 48 9.30 -3.09 14.25
CA ASP A 48 9.11 -4.51 14.55
C ASP A 48 7.96 -5.13 13.75
N THR A 49 7.81 -6.45 13.85
CA THR A 49 6.82 -7.24 13.12
C THR A 49 5.54 -7.52 13.91
N LYS A 50 5.34 -6.87 15.06
CA LYS A 50 4.11 -7.06 15.85
C LYS A 50 2.92 -6.46 15.10
N LEU A 51 1.85 -7.23 14.96
CA LEU A 51 0.58 -6.81 14.36
C LEU A 51 -0.14 -5.85 15.32
N ASN A 52 0.16 -4.56 15.22
CA ASN A 52 -0.37 -3.55 16.15
C ASN A 52 -0.65 -2.19 15.46
N PHE A 53 -0.59 -2.10 14.15
CA PHE A 53 -0.96 -0.91 13.40
C PHE A 53 -2.32 -1.14 12.72
N PRO A 54 -3.43 -0.55 13.25
CA PRO A 54 -4.79 -0.88 12.82
C PRO A 54 -5.07 -0.50 11.37
N PHE A 55 -5.90 -1.30 10.70
CA PHE A 55 -6.40 -0.96 9.35
C PHE A 55 -7.22 0.32 9.34
N SER A 56 -7.97 0.59 10.41
CA SER A 56 -8.70 1.85 10.57
C SER A 56 -7.78 3.07 10.54
N THR A 57 -6.59 2.97 11.13
CA THR A 57 -5.58 4.05 11.07
C THR A 57 -5.12 4.27 9.62
N VAL A 58 -4.79 3.21 8.89
CA VAL A 58 -4.37 3.32 7.47
C VAL A 58 -5.45 4.00 6.64
N SER A 59 -6.69 3.55 6.81
CA SER A 59 -7.85 4.09 6.11
C SER A 59 -8.12 5.55 6.46
N ALA A 60 -8.04 5.91 7.75
CA ALA A 60 -8.24 7.28 8.22
C ALA A 60 -7.20 8.25 7.64
N LEU A 61 -5.93 7.84 7.55
CA LEU A 61 -4.89 8.66 6.91
C LEU A 61 -5.23 8.97 5.45
N GLY A 62 -5.65 7.95 4.68
CA GLY A 62 -6.08 8.12 3.28
C GLY A 62 -7.30 9.04 3.16
N GLY A 63 -8.32 8.85 3.99
CA GLY A 63 -9.50 9.71 4.00
C GLY A 63 -9.18 11.17 4.36
N THR A 64 -8.27 11.37 5.30
CA THR A 64 -7.84 12.73 5.69
C THR A 64 -7.06 13.42 4.58
N LEU A 65 -6.23 12.70 3.81
CA LEU A 65 -5.58 13.28 2.62
C LEU A 65 -6.61 13.82 1.63
N GLU A 66 -7.67 13.06 1.35
CA GLU A 66 -8.73 13.49 0.44
C GLU A 66 -9.53 14.69 1.02
N GLN A 67 -9.79 14.68 2.32
CA GLN A 67 -10.51 15.76 3.00
C GLN A 67 -9.72 17.08 2.96
N VAL A 68 -8.41 17.03 3.17
CA VAL A 68 -7.55 18.23 3.26
C VAL A 68 -7.17 18.78 1.90
N TYR A 69 -6.83 17.90 0.95
CA TYR A 69 -6.29 18.29 -0.35
C TYR A 69 -7.30 18.14 -1.49
N GLY A 70 -8.53 17.79 -1.18
CA GLY A 70 -9.57 17.47 -2.14
C GLY A 70 -9.37 16.11 -2.84
N PRO A 71 -10.38 15.59 -3.56
CA PRO A 71 -10.32 14.26 -4.16
C PRO A 71 -9.13 14.07 -5.10
N HIS A 72 -8.83 15.04 -5.97
CA HIS A 72 -7.72 14.94 -6.92
C HIS A 72 -6.35 15.10 -6.24
N GLY A 73 -6.21 16.08 -5.34
CA GLY A 73 -4.96 16.31 -4.61
C GLY A 73 -4.63 15.16 -3.67
N GLY A 74 -5.61 14.68 -2.90
CA GLY A 74 -5.47 13.54 -2.01
C GLY A 74 -5.09 12.26 -2.76
N ARG A 75 -5.72 11.99 -3.92
CA ARG A 75 -5.38 10.88 -4.83
C ARG A 75 -3.93 10.95 -5.29
N GLY A 76 -3.51 12.11 -5.77
CA GLY A 76 -2.13 12.33 -6.23
C GLY A 76 -1.10 12.11 -5.11
N LEU A 77 -1.36 12.64 -3.91
CA LEU A 77 -0.51 12.42 -2.73
C LEU A 77 -0.47 10.95 -2.33
N ALA A 78 -1.63 10.27 -2.22
CA ALA A 78 -1.69 8.86 -1.85
C ALA A 78 -0.90 7.98 -2.84
N THR A 79 -1.01 8.24 -4.15
CA THR A 79 -0.23 7.54 -5.18
C THR A 79 1.28 7.75 -4.99
N ARG A 80 1.73 8.99 -4.74
CA ARG A 80 3.15 9.28 -4.48
C ARG A 80 3.65 8.62 -3.20
N ILE A 81 2.86 8.65 -2.14
CA ILE A 81 3.15 7.96 -0.88
C ILE A 81 3.27 6.46 -1.12
N GLY A 82 2.38 5.87 -1.92
CA GLY A 82 2.44 4.45 -2.29
C GLY A 82 3.76 4.06 -2.98
N ARG A 83 4.25 4.88 -3.90
CA ARG A 83 5.56 4.67 -4.54
C ARG A 83 6.71 4.74 -3.52
N ALA A 84 6.71 5.72 -2.63
CA ALA A 84 7.69 5.82 -1.56
C ALA A 84 7.61 4.60 -0.62
N CYS A 85 6.40 4.12 -0.27
CA CYS A 85 6.21 2.90 0.54
C CYS A 85 6.88 1.67 -0.09
N PHE A 86 6.81 1.51 -1.41
CA PHE A 86 7.51 0.43 -2.08
C PHE A 86 9.02 0.52 -1.90
N ASN A 87 9.60 1.70 -2.08
CA ASN A 87 11.04 1.91 -1.96
C ASN A 87 11.56 1.62 -0.54
N TYR A 88 10.82 2.03 0.50
CA TYR A 88 11.13 1.64 1.89
C TYR A 88 10.92 0.14 2.12
N GLY A 89 9.81 -0.41 1.63
CA GLY A 89 9.45 -1.82 1.80
C GLY A 89 10.44 -2.77 1.14
N VAL A 90 10.89 -2.48 -0.08
CA VAL A 90 11.85 -3.32 -0.80
C VAL A 90 13.18 -3.43 -0.07
N ARG A 91 13.65 -2.36 0.56
CA ARG A 91 14.87 -2.37 1.36
C ARG A 91 14.78 -3.33 2.55
N GLN A 92 13.59 -3.52 3.10
CA GLN A 92 13.38 -4.32 4.32
C GLN A 92 12.94 -5.74 4.03
N TYR A 93 12.21 -5.98 2.92
CA TYR A 93 11.54 -7.25 2.65
C TYR A 93 12.02 -7.97 1.39
N SER A 94 12.94 -7.40 0.59
CA SER A 94 13.38 -8.01 -0.68
C SER A 94 13.98 -9.40 -0.52
N ALA A 95 14.71 -9.64 0.57
CA ALA A 95 15.29 -10.95 0.87
C ALA A 95 14.20 -12.01 1.13
N GLN A 96 13.16 -11.64 1.89
CA GLN A 96 12.02 -12.52 2.20
C GLN A 96 11.17 -12.84 0.96
N MET A 97 11.20 -11.97 -0.05
CA MET A 97 10.49 -12.17 -1.31
C MET A 97 11.28 -12.99 -2.35
N GLY A 98 12.55 -13.35 -2.08
CA GLY A 98 13.39 -14.04 -3.05
C GLY A 98 13.77 -13.20 -4.29
N LEU A 99 13.47 -11.91 -4.30
CA LEU A 99 13.68 -11.01 -5.45
C LEU A 99 15.18 -10.72 -5.73
N THR A 100 16.04 -11.06 -4.79
CA THR A 100 17.49 -10.89 -4.90
C THR A 100 18.18 -12.10 -5.54
N GLU A 101 17.48 -13.22 -5.67
CA GLU A 101 18.04 -14.45 -6.23
C GLU A 101 18.41 -14.29 -7.69
N MET A 102 19.54 -14.90 -8.09
CA MET A 102 20.05 -14.85 -9.48
C MET A 102 19.03 -15.46 -10.45
N ALA A 103 18.39 -16.56 -10.08
CA ALA A 103 17.35 -17.21 -10.88
C ALA A 103 16.20 -16.27 -11.23
N PHE A 104 15.74 -15.48 -10.26
CA PHE A 104 14.69 -14.49 -10.47
C PHE A 104 15.12 -13.39 -11.46
N ARG A 105 16.38 -12.93 -11.36
CA ARG A 105 16.92 -11.87 -12.25
C ARG A 105 16.98 -12.30 -13.71
N LEU A 106 17.18 -13.58 -13.96
CA LEU A 106 17.30 -14.17 -15.32
C LEU A 106 15.94 -14.47 -15.97
N LEU A 107 14.82 -14.35 -15.26
CA LEU A 107 13.50 -14.61 -15.81
C LEU A 107 13.17 -13.65 -16.97
N PRO A 108 12.51 -14.14 -18.03
CA PRO A 108 11.87 -13.27 -19.02
C PRO A 108 10.87 -12.31 -18.35
N LEU A 109 10.70 -11.11 -18.92
CA LEU A 109 9.90 -10.05 -18.29
C LEU A 109 8.49 -10.51 -17.85
N PRO A 110 7.67 -11.20 -18.67
CA PRO A 110 6.34 -11.64 -18.23
C PRO A 110 6.39 -12.56 -17.00
N ALA A 111 7.31 -13.54 -17.03
CA ALA A 111 7.50 -14.45 -15.89
C ALA A 111 7.99 -13.73 -14.64
N LYS A 112 8.89 -12.75 -14.81
CA LYS A 112 9.40 -11.92 -13.72
C LYS A 112 8.29 -11.08 -13.08
N LEU A 113 7.42 -10.45 -13.87
CA LEU A 113 6.29 -9.67 -13.38
C LEU A 113 5.30 -10.54 -12.61
N ASN A 114 4.96 -11.71 -13.15
CA ASN A 114 4.05 -12.65 -12.49
C ASN A 114 4.65 -13.19 -11.18
N ALA A 115 5.88 -13.69 -11.21
CA ALA A 115 6.56 -14.20 -10.01
C ALA A 115 6.73 -13.11 -8.94
N GLY A 116 7.10 -11.89 -9.35
CA GLY A 116 7.22 -10.76 -8.44
C GLY A 116 5.89 -10.36 -7.81
N ALA A 117 4.81 -10.30 -8.59
CA ALA A 117 3.48 -10.02 -8.07
C ALA A 117 3.02 -11.07 -7.06
N ARG A 118 3.23 -12.37 -7.35
CA ARG A 118 2.89 -13.46 -6.42
C ARG A 118 3.71 -13.38 -5.13
N ALA A 119 5.02 -13.19 -5.22
CA ALA A 119 5.88 -13.04 -4.05
C ALA A 119 5.46 -11.84 -3.18
N PHE A 120 5.04 -10.75 -3.82
CA PHE A 120 4.55 -9.56 -3.13
C PHE A 120 3.19 -9.79 -2.46
N ALA A 121 2.27 -10.51 -3.12
CA ALA A 121 1.00 -10.91 -2.53
C ALA A 121 1.20 -11.86 -1.31
N GLU A 122 2.11 -12.83 -1.43
CA GLU A 122 2.46 -13.73 -0.34
C GLU A 122 3.04 -13.00 0.86
N LEU A 123 3.84 -11.94 0.65
CA LEU A 123 4.35 -11.11 1.74
C LEU A 123 3.20 -10.50 2.55
N PHE A 124 2.20 -9.89 1.89
CA PHE A 124 1.03 -9.36 2.59
C PHE A 124 0.25 -10.46 3.31
N ASN A 125 -0.02 -11.57 2.64
CA ASN A 125 -0.78 -12.69 3.22
C ASN A 125 -0.08 -13.35 4.40
N LYS A 126 1.25 -13.37 4.43
CA LYS A 126 2.05 -14.02 5.47
C LYS A 126 2.29 -13.12 6.68
N PHE A 127 2.52 -11.83 6.45
CA PHE A 127 2.99 -10.92 7.50
C PHE A 127 1.94 -9.92 7.98
N THR A 128 0.75 -9.91 7.38
CA THR A 128 -0.32 -8.98 7.72
C THR A 128 -1.68 -9.65 7.77
N ASP A 129 -2.68 -8.94 8.26
CA ASP A 129 -4.07 -9.39 8.17
C ASP A 129 -4.72 -9.08 6.81
N GLN A 130 -4.01 -8.43 5.88
CA GLN A 130 -4.49 -8.21 4.52
C GLN A 130 -4.64 -9.53 3.78
N ARG A 131 -5.61 -9.60 2.85
CA ARG A 131 -5.81 -10.76 1.97
C ARG A 131 -5.71 -10.33 0.53
N VAL A 132 -4.74 -10.92 -0.17
CA VAL A 132 -4.44 -10.60 -1.57
C VAL A 132 -4.46 -11.86 -2.39
N ARG A 133 -5.07 -11.80 -3.58
CA ARG A 133 -5.00 -12.84 -4.61
C ARG A 133 -4.51 -12.24 -5.92
N ILE A 134 -3.77 -13.03 -6.66
CA ILE A 134 -3.34 -12.70 -8.03
C ILE A 134 -4.14 -13.57 -8.98
N GLU A 135 -4.83 -12.91 -9.90
CA GLU A 135 -5.59 -13.55 -10.98
C GLU A 135 -5.03 -13.04 -12.31
N GLU A 136 -5.17 -13.85 -13.36
CA GLU A 136 -4.77 -13.50 -14.72
C GLU A 136 -6.00 -13.50 -15.61
N ASP A 137 -6.20 -12.40 -16.33
CA ASP A 137 -7.24 -12.27 -17.35
C ASP A 137 -6.59 -11.86 -18.67
N GLY A 138 -6.31 -12.85 -19.50
CA GLY A 138 -5.61 -12.68 -20.76
C GLY A 138 -4.20 -12.11 -20.56
N LYS A 139 -4.00 -10.85 -20.94
CA LYS A 139 -2.73 -10.12 -20.76
C LYS A 139 -2.69 -9.23 -19.53
N THR A 140 -3.78 -9.20 -18.76
CA THR A 140 -3.94 -8.35 -17.59
C THR A 140 -3.66 -9.16 -16.33
N LEU A 141 -2.87 -8.59 -15.43
CA LEU A 141 -2.66 -9.12 -14.09
C LEU A 141 -3.60 -8.39 -13.14
N LEU A 142 -4.47 -9.14 -12.46
CA LEU A 142 -5.41 -8.61 -11.48
C LEU A 142 -4.83 -8.80 -10.08
N TRP A 143 -4.64 -7.70 -9.38
CA TRP A 143 -4.27 -7.66 -7.96
C TRP A 143 -5.53 -7.45 -7.13
N ARG A 144 -6.10 -8.51 -6.60
CA ARG A 144 -7.34 -8.48 -5.83
C ARG A 144 -7.06 -8.42 -4.34
N ILE A 145 -7.59 -7.39 -3.66
CA ILE A 145 -7.48 -7.23 -2.22
C ILE A 145 -8.86 -7.51 -1.59
N GLU A 146 -9.02 -8.69 -1.00
CA GLU A 146 -10.29 -9.12 -0.37
C GLU A 146 -10.48 -8.53 1.04
N ARG A 147 -9.40 -8.13 1.69
CA ARG A 147 -9.40 -7.44 2.97
C ARG A 147 -8.45 -6.25 2.87
N CYS A 148 -9.04 -5.09 2.59
CA CYS A 148 -8.29 -3.90 2.20
C CYS A 148 -8.14 -2.92 3.37
N PRO A 149 -6.92 -2.61 3.83
CA PRO A 149 -6.68 -1.64 4.89
C PRO A 149 -6.90 -0.19 4.44
N LEU A 150 -6.79 0.08 3.14
CA LEU A 150 -6.80 1.45 2.61
C LEU A 150 -8.20 2.07 2.59
N CYS A 151 -9.22 1.23 2.50
CA CYS A 151 -10.61 1.65 2.52
C CYS A 151 -11.41 1.04 3.69
N TRP A 152 -10.72 0.50 4.71
CA TRP A 152 -11.36 -0.17 5.85
C TRP A 152 -12.33 0.75 6.57
N GLY A 153 -13.63 0.35 6.62
CA GLY A 153 -14.69 1.12 7.27
C GLY A 153 -15.11 2.40 6.54
N ARG A 154 -14.56 2.68 5.35
CA ARG A 154 -14.97 3.82 4.53
C ARG A 154 -16.17 3.47 3.64
N GLN A 155 -16.92 4.52 3.27
CA GLN A 155 -17.91 4.50 2.20
C GLN A 155 -17.57 5.60 1.19
N SER A 156 -17.62 5.26 -0.09
CA SER A 156 -17.29 6.19 -1.18
C SER A 156 -18.07 5.84 -2.44
N HIS A 157 -18.28 6.82 -3.30
CA HIS A 157 -18.84 6.60 -4.63
C HIS A 157 -17.78 6.24 -5.68
N GLU A 158 -16.51 6.51 -5.37
CA GLU A 158 -15.36 6.24 -6.24
C GLU A 158 -14.33 5.34 -5.53
N PRO A 159 -13.45 4.66 -6.29
CA PRO A 159 -12.30 3.97 -5.76
C PRO A 159 -11.38 4.90 -4.95
N VAL A 160 -10.82 4.42 -3.83
CA VAL A 160 -10.04 5.24 -2.87
C VAL A 160 -8.71 4.63 -2.46
N CYS A 161 -8.31 3.49 -3.03
CA CYS A 161 -7.10 2.76 -2.63
C CYS A 161 -5.85 3.22 -3.41
N HIS A 162 -5.72 4.51 -3.68
CA HIS A 162 -4.68 5.09 -4.54
C HIS A 162 -3.25 4.87 -4.03
N LEU A 163 -3.05 4.64 -2.73
CA LEU A 163 -1.76 4.22 -2.19
C LEU A 163 -1.35 2.85 -2.77
N ALA A 164 -2.28 1.89 -2.88
CA ALA A 164 -1.99 0.60 -3.52
C ALA A 164 -1.64 0.78 -5.00
N VAL A 165 -2.35 1.65 -5.71
CA VAL A 165 -2.03 1.96 -7.11
C VAL A 165 -0.59 2.44 -7.24
N GLY A 166 -0.17 3.40 -6.42
CA GLY A 166 1.19 3.92 -6.45
C GLY A 166 2.25 2.87 -6.09
N LEU A 167 1.97 2.06 -5.08
CA LEU A 167 2.85 0.98 -4.63
C LEU A 167 3.03 -0.07 -5.73
N LEU A 168 1.97 -0.47 -6.42
CA LEU A 168 2.04 -1.42 -7.54
C LEU A 168 2.72 -0.83 -8.78
N GLN A 169 2.49 0.45 -9.10
CA GLN A 169 3.21 1.15 -10.16
C GLN A 169 4.72 1.10 -9.95
N GLU A 170 5.18 1.39 -8.74
CA GLU A 170 6.59 1.38 -8.39
C GLU A 170 7.17 -0.04 -8.39
N ALA A 171 6.40 -1.02 -7.89
CA ALA A 171 6.78 -2.42 -7.93
C ALA A 171 7.02 -2.91 -9.36
N LEU A 172 6.09 -2.62 -10.28
CA LEU A 172 6.20 -2.99 -11.69
C LEU A 172 7.36 -2.26 -12.39
N TYR A 173 7.55 -0.98 -12.08
CA TYR A 173 8.68 -0.19 -12.57
C TYR A 173 10.02 -0.81 -12.16
N TRP A 174 10.16 -1.17 -10.88
CA TRP A 174 11.36 -1.80 -10.33
C TRP A 174 11.59 -3.20 -10.93
N LEU A 175 10.56 -4.05 -10.97
CA LEU A 175 10.64 -5.42 -11.51
C LEU A 175 11.01 -5.45 -12.98
N SER A 176 10.55 -4.47 -13.77
CA SER A 176 10.76 -4.41 -15.20
C SER A 176 12.07 -3.74 -15.63
N GLY A 177 12.80 -3.15 -14.69
CA GLY A 177 14.00 -2.36 -15.01
C GLY A 177 13.65 -0.99 -15.62
N GLY A 178 12.55 -0.37 -15.19
CA GLY A 178 12.21 1.02 -15.54
C GLY A 178 11.07 1.17 -16.55
N LYS A 179 10.30 0.11 -16.87
CA LYS A 179 9.13 0.24 -17.74
C LYS A 179 7.92 0.74 -16.98
N ILE A 180 7.16 1.64 -17.59
CA ILE A 180 5.93 2.18 -17.03
C ILE A 180 4.77 1.29 -17.45
N PHE A 181 3.95 0.90 -16.47
CA PHE A 181 2.72 0.14 -16.65
C PHE A 181 1.52 0.97 -16.18
N ASN A 182 0.39 0.82 -16.88
CA ASN A 182 -0.87 1.33 -16.37
C ASN A 182 -1.33 0.44 -15.21
N VAL A 183 -1.65 1.07 -14.07
CA VAL A 183 -2.25 0.42 -12.91
C VAL A 183 -3.47 1.25 -12.53
N GLU A 184 -4.61 0.60 -12.52
CA GLU A 184 -5.89 1.24 -12.26
C GLU A 184 -6.68 0.45 -11.22
N GLU A 185 -7.29 1.13 -10.26
CA GLU A 185 -8.24 0.53 -9.33
C GLU A 185 -9.63 0.52 -10.01
N THR A 186 -10.11 -0.67 -10.35
CA THR A 186 -11.40 -0.85 -11.04
C THR A 186 -12.55 -1.15 -10.09
N LEU A 187 -12.27 -1.79 -8.94
CA LEU A 187 -13.22 -2.15 -7.89
C LEU A 187 -12.72 -1.63 -6.54
N CYS A 188 -13.64 -1.28 -5.65
CA CYS A 188 -13.31 -0.84 -4.29
C CYS A 188 -14.37 -1.25 -3.27
N ILE A 189 -13.96 -1.88 -2.18
CA ILE A 189 -14.86 -2.30 -1.08
C ILE A 189 -15.62 -1.09 -0.51
N ALA A 190 -14.99 0.10 -0.45
CA ALA A 190 -15.66 1.32 0.01
C ALA A 190 -16.83 1.73 -0.88
N ARG A 191 -16.86 1.29 -2.13
CA ARG A 191 -17.96 1.51 -3.10
C ARG A 191 -19.04 0.43 -3.02
N GLY A 192 -18.81 -0.63 -2.24
CA GLY A 192 -19.69 -1.78 -2.13
C GLY A 192 -19.30 -2.97 -3.02
N ASP A 193 -18.14 -2.90 -3.70
CA ASP A 193 -17.63 -4.02 -4.49
C ASP A 193 -17.10 -5.15 -3.57
N PRO A 194 -17.00 -6.40 -4.06
CA PRO A 194 -16.57 -7.53 -3.25
C PRO A 194 -15.07 -7.54 -2.89
N ALA A 195 -14.28 -6.73 -3.59
CA ALA A 195 -12.83 -6.58 -3.39
C ALA A 195 -12.36 -5.23 -3.93
N CYS A 196 -11.09 -4.90 -3.63
CA CYS A 196 -10.35 -3.83 -4.31
C CYS A 196 -9.34 -4.42 -5.29
#